data_e741ba3d530ddd3890c5e0090d36c719
#
_entry.id   e741ba3d530ddd3890c5e0090d36c719
#
_cell.length_a   1.000
_cell.length_b   1.000
_cell.length_c   1.000
_cell.angle_alpha   90.00
_cell.angle_beta   90.00
_cell.angle_gamma   90.00
#
_symmetry.space_group_name_H-M   'P 1'
#
loop_
_entity.id
_entity.type
_entity.pdbx_description
1 polymer ?
#
loop_
_entity_poly.entity_id
_entity_poly.type
_entity_poly.pdbx_seq_one_letter_code
_entity_poly.pdbx_strand_id
1 'polypeptide(L)'
;MPGSDDALLAGLTVLDLTRVLAGPYCTRLLADLGARVIKVERPGEGDDTRRGHVQLEPGRTDQATYFIRVNAGKWSVALDLAHPKAREVVLDLARAADVVVENFLPGVVAKLGCDYATLTAVRPDLVYCSISGFGQTGPLSLQPAFHHIINAMSGIMHLEQQDDPAPRPGYLQAADVLAGTHAFGAILAALWRRARTGQGGHLDVSMLECLVAAEDINYGGMLNACAEYPGPRPGMVVHGIGGRHVAMQTVGAPQLWPRLVAMMDRPELASDPRFATPAARREHWAELHPIICTWLDQFKTVEDAVTTLTAARVPAAVVLSPAEVVAHPHLAERQAFPLIDHPARGSVRITAVPFHVDHRPVAPRGAAPYRVGEHTRAVLGDVLGYSRERIEELRRLGTIETV
;
A
#
# COMPACT_ATOMS: atom_id res chain seq x y z
N MET A 1 22.22 2.54 13.67
CA MET A 1 22.24 3.96 13.31
C MET A 1 21.33 4.69 14.25
N PRO A 2 21.75 5.72 14.99
CA PRO A 2 20.85 6.54 15.77
C PRO A 2 19.90 7.24 14.78
N GLY A 3 18.59 7.11 15.00
CA GLY A 3 17.63 7.97 14.33
C GLY A 3 17.97 9.42 14.68
N SER A 4 17.99 10.32 13.70
CA SER A 4 18.06 11.75 14.02
C SER A 4 16.86 12.07 14.93
N ASP A 5 17.07 12.77 16.03
CA ASP A 5 16.01 13.19 16.97
C ASP A 5 14.88 13.99 16.29
N ASP A 6 15.12 14.45 15.07
CA ASP A 6 14.18 15.22 14.23
C ASP A 6 13.19 14.37 13.41
N ALA A 7 13.18 13.04 13.54
CA ALA A 7 12.22 12.22 12.78
C ALA A 7 10.81 12.33 13.38
N LEU A 8 9.78 12.37 12.51
CA LEU A 8 8.38 12.55 12.92
C LEU A 8 7.91 11.52 13.97
N LEU A 9 8.41 10.29 13.90
CA LEU A 9 8.06 9.19 14.81
C LEU A 9 9.29 8.71 15.61
N ALA A 10 10.29 9.58 15.81
CA ALA A 10 11.44 9.27 16.65
C ALA A 10 10.98 8.86 18.07
N GLY A 11 11.63 7.85 18.64
CA GLY A 11 11.30 7.31 19.96
C GLY A 11 10.16 6.29 19.99
N LEU A 12 9.35 6.15 18.95
CA LEU A 12 8.33 5.10 18.88
C LEU A 12 8.93 3.74 18.54
N THR A 13 8.44 2.70 19.22
CA THR A 13 8.78 1.30 18.93
C THR A 13 7.54 0.55 18.48
N VAL A 14 7.65 -0.14 17.35
CA VAL A 14 6.58 -0.93 16.72
C VAL A 14 6.98 -2.40 16.73
N LEU A 15 6.18 -3.25 17.34
CA LEU A 15 6.29 -4.70 17.20
C LEU A 15 5.47 -5.14 15.97
N ASP A 16 6.17 -5.59 14.95
CA ASP A 16 5.61 -6.00 13.65
C ASP A 16 5.51 -7.53 13.57
N LEU A 17 4.32 -8.06 13.79
CA LEU A 17 4.02 -9.49 13.67
C LEU A 17 3.46 -9.83 12.27
N THR A 18 3.47 -8.87 11.34
CA THR A 18 2.79 -8.98 10.04
C THR A 18 3.59 -9.78 9.01
N ARG A 19 2.90 -10.23 7.97
CA ARG A 19 3.48 -10.95 6.82
C ARG A 19 2.90 -10.43 5.50
N VAL A 20 3.57 -10.72 4.42
CA VAL A 20 3.18 -10.48 3.03
C VAL A 20 3.16 -8.99 2.66
N LEU A 21 2.01 -8.30 2.64
CA LEU A 21 1.94 -6.95 2.09
C LEU A 21 1.23 -5.94 3.00
N ALA A 22 -0.04 -6.11 3.31
CA ALA A 22 -0.86 -5.07 3.95
C ALA A 22 -0.23 -4.54 5.26
N GLY A 23 0.09 -5.45 6.18
CA GLY A 23 0.77 -5.10 7.44
C GLY A 23 2.20 -4.62 7.24
N PRO A 24 3.07 -5.33 6.49
CA PRO A 24 4.43 -4.87 6.23
C PRO A 24 4.50 -3.51 5.53
N TYR A 25 3.53 -3.17 4.67
CA TYR A 25 3.44 -1.85 4.06
C TYR A 25 3.12 -0.77 5.11
N CYS A 26 2.15 -1.03 6.00
CA CYS A 26 1.84 -0.14 7.11
C CYS A 26 3.06 0.14 7.99
N THR A 27 3.73 -0.92 8.46
CA THR A 27 4.87 -0.81 9.37
C THR A 27 6.11 -0.25 8.67
N ARG A 28 6.24 -0.40 7.35
CA ARG A 28 7.26 0.29 6.55
C ARG A 28 7.05 1.81 6.56
N LEU A 29 5.81 2.30 6.40
CA LEU A 29 5.53 3.74 6.49
C LEU A 29 5.93 4.31 7.86
N LEU A 30 5.68 3.56 8.95
CA LEU A 30 6.12 3.94 10.29
C LEU A 30 7.65 3.97 10.41
N ALA A 31 8.36 2.99 9.84
CA ALA A 31 9.82 2.92 9.84
C ALA A 31 10.45 4.11 9.10
N ASP A 32 9.93 4.47 7.93
CA ASP A 32 10.45 5.59 7.13
C ASP A 32 10.27 6.93 7.85
N LEU A 33 9.24 7.06 8.70
CA LEU A 33 9.03 8.24 9.54
C LEU A 33 9.86 8.24 10.83
N GLY A 34 10.65 7.19 11.07
CA GLY A 34 11.60 7.15 12.18
C GLY A 34 11.23 6.25 13.35
N ALA A 35 10.12 5.54 13.31
CA ALA A 35 9.81 4.53 14.30
C ALA A 35 10.82 3.36 14.23
N ARG A 36 11.19 2.80 15.40
CA ARG A 36 11.91 1.54 15.46
C ARG A 36 10.91 0.40 15.21
N VAL A 37 11.02 -0.27 14.08
CA VAL A 37 10.13 -1.40 13.74
C VAL A 37 10.88 -2.72 13.95
N ILE A 38 10.42 -3.52 14.91
CA ILE A 38 10.92 -4.85 15.23
C ILE A 38 10.00 -5.87 14.57
N LYS A 39 10.44 -6.42 13.46
CA LYS A 39 9.71 -7.43 12.69
C LYS A 39 10.04 -8.83 13.21
N VAL A 40 9.03 -9.55 13.67
CA VAL A 40 9.14 -10.95 14.03
C VAL A 40 8.98 -11.82 12.79
N GLU A 41 9.96 -12.68 12.55
CA GLU A 41 9.98 -13.63 11.44
C GLU A 41 10.12 -15.07 11.97
N ARG A 42 9.59 -16.05 11.22
CA ARG A 42 9.75 -17.46 11.55
C ARG A 42 11.21 -17.87 11.36
N PRO A 43 11.84 -18.54 12.33
CA PRO A 43 13.19 -19.07 12.17
C PRO A 43 13.36 -19.91 10.89
N GLY A 44 14.48 -19.76 10.22
CA GLY A 44 14.85 -20.46 8.98
C GLY A 44 14.08 -20.02 7.72
N GLU A 45 12.80 -19.68 7.84
CA GLU A 45 11.92 -19.40 6.68
C GLU A 45 11.73 -17.91 6.41
N GLY A 46 11.57 -17.12 7.46
CA GLY A 46 11.26 -15.70 7.38
C GLY A 46 9.84 -15.39 6.86
N ASP A 47 9.66 -14.19 6.36
CA ASP A 47 8.45 -13.77 5.66
C ASP A 47 8.38 -14.43 4.28
N ASP A 48 7.17 -14.84 3.85
CA ASP A 48 6.95 -15.50 2.57
C ASP A 48 7.41 -14.65 1.37
N THR A 49 7.36 -13.32 1.50
CA THR A 49 7.82 -12.39 0.47
C THR A 49 9.32 -12.43 0.21
N ARG A 50 10.12 -13.00 1.12
CA ARG A 50 11.56 -13.25 0.88
C ARG A 50 11.76 -14.15 -0.34
N ARG A 51 10.85 -15.11 -0.56
CA ARG A 51 10.86 -16.09 -1.67
C ARG A 51 10.13 -15.63 -2.92
N GLY A 52 9.85 -14.31 -3.06
CA GLY A 52 9.20 -13.75 -4.24
C GLY A 52 9.98 -14.00 -5.55
N HIS A 53 9.30 -13.87 -6.68
CA HIS A 53 9.83 -14.27 -8.00
C HIS A 53 11.09 -13.52 -8.45
N VAL A 54 11.23 -12.24 -8.09
CA VAL A 54 12.38 -11.43 -8.53
C VAL A 54 13.42 -11.40 -7.42
N GLN A 55 14.38 -12.30 -7.50
CA GLN A 55 15.52 -12.38 -6.59
C GLN A 55 16.66 -11.47 -7.06
N LEU A 56 17.29 -10.75 -6.14
CA LEU A 56 18.40 -9.84 -6.45
C LEU A 56 19.74 -10.53 -6.62
N GLU A 57 19.90 -11.70 -6.02
CA GLU A 57 21.16 -12.44 -6.05
C GLU A 57 20.99 -13.81 -6.71
N PRO A 58 21.84 -14.13 -7.71
CA PRO A 58 21.85 -15.48 -8.27
C PRO A 58 22.15 -16.53 -7.19
N GLY A 59 21.39 -17.61 -7.19
CA GLY A 59 21.57 -18.73 -6.26
C GLY A 59 20.98 -18.52 -4.85
N ARG A 60 20.42 -17.34 -4.55
CA ARG A 60 19.64 -17.11 -3.32
C ARG A 60 18.14 -17.13 -3.62
N THR A 61 17.36 -17.48 -2.61
CA THR A 61 15.90 -17.58 -2.69
C THR A 61 15.18 -16.73 -1.62
N ASP A 62 15.94 -15.89 -0.90
CA ASP A 62 15.44 -15.09 0.24
C ASP A 62 15.72 -13.59 0.11
N GLN A 63 16.16 -13.14 -1.08
CA GLN A 63 16.48 -11.74 -1.39
C GLN A 63 15.56 -11.15 -2.47
N ALA A 64 14.25 -11.41 -2.34
CA ALA A 64 13.29 -10.88 -3.29
C ALA A 64 13.10 -9.37 -3.15
N THR A 65 13.01 -8.69 -4.29
CA THR A 65 12.69 -7.25 -4.36
C THR A 65 11.41 -6.91 -3.61
N TYR A 66 10.46 -7.83 -3.57
CA TYR A 66 9.19 -7.67 -2.85
C TYR A 66 9.42 -7.50 -1.35
N PHE A 67 10.17 -8.43 -0.73
CA PHE A 67 10.52 -8.34 0.69
C PHE A 67 11.26 -7.04 1.00
N ILE A 68 12.30 -6.74 0.20
CA ILE A 68 13.16 -5.57 0.39
C ILE A 68 12.35 -4.29 0.37
N ARG A 69 11.42 -4.15 -0.58
CA ARG A 69 10.57 -2.97 -0.72
C ARG A 69 9.71 -2.69 0.51
N VAL A 70 9.10 -3.70 1.11
CA VAL A 70 8.15 -3.52 2.23
C VAL A 70 8.78 -3.68 3.61
N ASN A 71 10.10 -3.99 3.69
CA ASN A 71 10.77 -4.21 4.96
C ASN A 71 12.08 -3.40 5.14
N ALA A 72 12.38 -2.44 4.25
CA ALA A 72 13.51 -1.54 4.44
C ALA A 72 13.38 -0.77 5.77
N GLY A 73 14.50 -0.58 6.48
CA GLY A 73 14.56 0.12 7.75
C GLY A 73 14.03 -0.64 8.98
N LYS A 74 13.58 -1.90 8.82
CA LYS A 74 13.11 -2.73 9.94
C LYS A 74 14.23 -3.57 10.53
N TRP A 75 14.03 -4.01 11.77
CA TRP A 75 14.91 -4.94 12.48
C TRP A 75 14.26 -6.33 12.52
N SER A 76 14.91 -7.35 11.95
CA SER A 76 14.42 -8.72 11.93
C SER A 76 14.81 -9.48 13.19
N VAL A 77 13.83 -10.06 13.86
CA VAL A 77 13.97 -10.97 15.00
C VAL A 77 13.40 -12.32 14.59
N ALA A 78 14.23 -13.37 14.59
CA ALA A 78 13.75 -14.72 14.34
C ALA A 78 13.23 -15.33 15.64
N LEU A 79 11.90 -15.49 15.72
CA LEU A 79 11.18 -16.03 16.87
C LEU A 79 10.08 -16.98 16.42
N ASP A 80 10.13 -18.23 16.87
CA ASP A 80 9.04 -19.19 16.65
C ASP A 80 7.88 -18.91 17.61
N LEU A 81 6.89 -18.17 17.14
CA LEU A 81 5.70 -17.81 17.93
C LEU A 81 4.90 -19.02 18.45
N ALA A 82 5.05 -20.20 17.82
CA ALA A 82 4.39 -21.42 18.28
C ALA A 82 5.14 -22.12 19.42
N HIS A 83 6.41 -21.76 19.65
CA HIS A 83 7.20 -22.35 20.70
C HIS A 83 6.73 -21.86 22.09
N PRO A 84 6.55 -22.74 23.11
CA PRO A 84 6.04 -22.34 24.43
C PRO A 84 6.80 -21.20 25.10
N LYS A 85 8.11 -21.12 24.90
CA LYS A 85 8.97 -20.05 25.44
C LYS A 85 8.86 -18.71 24.70
N ALA A 86 8.29 -18.70 23.49
CA ALA A 86 8.13 -17.47 22.72
C ALA A 86 7.20 -16.46 23.40
N ARG A 87 6.20 -16.96 24.15
CA ARG A 87 5.24 -16.10 24.84
C ARG A 87 5.93 -15.10 25.81
N GLU A 88 6.95 -15.55 26.53
CA GLU A 88 7.72 -14.67 27.43
C GLU A 88 8.41 -13.56 26.64
N VAL A 89 9.06 -13.92 25.52
CA VAL A 89 9.75 -12.97 24.65
C VAL A 89 8.78 -11.96 24.02
N VAL A 90 7.61 -12.41 23.57
CA VAL A 90 6.57 -11.53 23.02
C VAL A 90 6.03 -10.56 24.05
N LEU A 91 5.80 -11.01 25.29
CA LEU A 91 5.35 -10.12 26.37
C LEU A 91 6.41 -9.05 26.70
N ASP A 92 7.69 -9.42 26.70
CA ASP A 92 8.79 -8.47 26.94
C ASP A 92 8.93 -7.48 25.76
N LEU A 93 8.79 -7.95 24.50
CA LEU A 93 8.71 -7.08 23.32
C LEU A 93 7.53 -6.12 23.39
N ALA A 94 6.36 -6.61 23.82
CA ALA A 94 5.16 -5.78 23.95
C ALA A 94 5.31 -4.69 25.03
N ARG A 95 5.98 -4.98 26.16
CA ARG A 95 6.29 -3.96 27.19
C ARG A 95 7.16 -2.82 26.62
N ALA A 96 8.07 -3.16 25.70
CA ALA A 96 8.94 -2.18 25.04
C ALA A 96 8.29 -1.50 23.83
N ALA A 97 7.14 -1.98 23.36
CA ALA A 97 6.47 -1.46 22.18
C ALA A 97 5.41 -0.41 22.52
N ASP A 98 5.26 0.56 21.65
CA ASP A 98 4.16 1.54 21.65
C ASP A 98 2.99 1.07 20.77
N VAL A 99 3.31 0.33 19.73
CA VAL A 99 2.37 -0.18 18.72
C VAL A 99 2.66 -1.64 18.45
N VAL A 100 1.62 -2.45 18.35
CA VAL A 100 1.69 -3.82 17.79
C VAL A 100 0.84 -3.86 16.55
N VAL A 101 1.36 -4.45 15.46
CA VAL A 101 0.61 -4.66 14.21
C VAL A 101 0.68 -6.13 13.84
N GLU A 102 -0.49 -6.72 13.54
CA GLU A 102 -0.59 -8.10 13.05
C GLU A 102 -1.57 -8.19 11.87
N ASN A 103 -1.43 -9.23 11.04
CA ASN A 103 -2.35 -9.48 9.93
C ASN A 103 -2.64 -10.97 9.73
N PHE A 104 -2.80 -11.68 10.83
CA PHE A 104 -3.23 -13.07 10.82
C PHE A 104 -4.75 -13.20 10.66
N LEU A 105 -5.20 -14.40 10.36
CA LEU A 105 -6.62 -14.71 10.45
C LEU A 105 -7.08 -14.54 11.91
N PRO A 106 -8.27 -13.93 12.17
CA PRO A 106 -8.80 -13.76 13.51
C PRO A 106 -8.76 -15.04 14.35
N GLY A 107 -8.34 -14.91 15.60
CA GLY A 107 -8.16 -16.04 16.54
C GLY A 107 -6.79 -16.72 16.48
N VAL A 108 -5.98 -16.50 15.46
CA VAL A 108 -4.62 -17.08 15.40
C VAL A 108 -3.71 -16.46 16.46
N VAL A 109 -3.68 -15.13 16.56
CA VAL A 109 -2.87 -14.42 17.57
C VAL A 109 -3.22 -14.79 19.01
N ALA A 110 -4.48 -15.13 19.30
CA ALA A 110 -4.91 -15.59 20.62
C ALA A 110 -4.28 -16.96 20.95
N LYS A 111 -4.23 -17.88 20.00
CA LYS A 111 -3.55 -19.17 20.17
C LYS A 111 -2.05 -19.03 20.39
N LEU A 112 -1.44 -17.98 19.83
CA LEU A 112 -0.02 -17.66 19.98
C LEU A 112 0.28 -16.82 21.23
N GLY A 113 -0.75 -16.35 21.96
CA GLY A 113 -0.59 -15.47 23.12
C GLY A 113 -0.11 -14.06 22.78
N CYS A 114 -0.42 -13.61 21.56
CA CYS A 114 -0.05 -12.29 21.03
C CYS A 114 -1.27 -11.38 20.78
N ASP A 115 -2.46 -11.75 21.27
CA ASP A 115 -3.69 -11.00 21.09
C ASP A 115 -3.74 -9.73 21.96
N TYR A 116 -4.66 -8.83 21.59
CA TYR A 116 -4.83 -7.55 22.27
C TYR A 116 -5.01 -7.68 23.80
N ALA A 117 -5.88 -8.59 24.26
CA ALA A 117 -6.16 -8.77 25.69
C ALA A 117 -4.91 -9.25 26.45
N THR A 118 -4.15 -10.18 25.86
CA THR A 118 -2.91 -10.70 26.43
C THR A 118 -1.85 -9.61 26.53
N LEU A 119 -1.64 -8.82 25.47
CA LEU A 119 -0.56 -7.83 25.44
C LEU A 119 -0.90 -6.57 26.25
N THR A 120 -2.16 -6.15 26.31
CA THR A 120 -2.57 -5.01 27.14
C THR A 120 -2.53 -5.30 28.63
N ALA A 121 -2.54 -6.55 29.04
CA ALA A 121 -2.29 -6.90 30.45
C ALA A 121 -0.88 -6.48 30.94
N VAL A 122 0.10 -6.38 30.03
CA VAL A 122 1.47 -5.96 30.35
C VAL A 122 1.80 -4.55 29.85
N ARG A 123 1.02 -4.00 28.91
CA ARG A 123 1.14 -2.65 28.37
C ARG A 123 -0.25 -2.02 28.18
N PRO A 124 -0.87 -1.45 29.24
CA PRO A 124 -2.27 -0.99 29.21
C PRO A 124 -2.57 0.12 28.20
N ASP A 125 -1.58 0.94 27.84
CA ASP A 125 -1.67 2.03 26.89
C ASP A 125 -1.26 1.64 25.46
N LEU A 126 -1.13 0.33 25.18
CA LEU A 126 -0.71 -0.19 23.88
C LEU A 126 -1.71 0.19 22.77
N VAL A 127 -1.19 0.64 21.63
CA VAL A 127 -1.94 0.71 20.39
C VAL A 127 -1.76 -0.62 19.64
N TYR A 128 -2.84 -1.35 19.45
CA TYR A 128 -2.83 -2.65 18.78
C TYR A 128 -3.64 -2.59 17.48
N CYS A 129 -3.07 -2.98 16.36
CA CYS A 129 -3.72 -2.93 15.07
C CYS A 129 -3.77 -4.31 14.43
N SER A 130 -4.99 -4.80 14.18
CA SER A 130 -5.28 -6.01 13.41
C SER A 130 -5.71 -5.63 12.00
N ILE A 131 -5.05 -6.19 10.99
CA ILE A 131 -5.41 -6.04 9.59
C ILE A 131 -5.85 -7.42 9.07
N SER A 132 -7.08 -7.55 8.58
CA SER A 132 -7.57 -8.82 8.06
C SER A 132 -8.42 -8.64 6.82
N GLY A 133 -8.76 -9.73 6.13
CA GLY A 133 -9.57 -9.66 4.90
C GLY A 133 -10.94 -9.03 5.14
N PHE A 134 -11.61 -9.43 6.23
CA PHE A 134 -13.00 -9.10 6.49
C PHE A 134 -13.27 -8.46 7.86
N GLY A 135 -12.22 -8.04 8.58
CA GLY A 135 -12.36 -7.54 9.95
C GLY A 135 -12.36 -8.65 11.00
N GLN A 136 -12.33 -8.24 12.28
CA GLN A 136 -12.29 -9.16 13.44
C GLN A 136 -13.66 -9.72 13.80
N THR A 137 -14.74 -9.16 13.24
CA THR A 137 -16.13 -9.51 13.53
C THR A 137 -16.91 -9.74 12.24
N GLY A 138 -18.15 -10.21 12.36
CA GLY A 138 -19.02 -10.47 11.22
C GLY A 138 -18.91 -11.90 10.66
N PRO A 139 -19.83 -12.28 9.75
CA PRO A 139 -19.98 -13.67 9.30
C PRO A 139 -18.80 -14.20 8.49
N LEU A 140 -17.97 -13.32 7.91
CA LEU A 140 -16.82 -13.68 7.07
C LEU A 140 -15.48 -13.54 7.80
N SER A 141 -15.46 -13.12 9.06
CA SER A 141 -14.23 -12.83 9.80
C SER A 141 -13.20 -13.96 9.80
N LEU A 142 -13.65 -15.22 9.81
CA LEU A 142 -12.79 -16.40 9.78
C LEU A 142 -12.46 -16.91 8.37
N GLN A 143 -12.93 -16.24 7.33
CA GLN A 143 -12.64 -16.63 5.95
C GLN A 143 -11.26 -16.14 5.52
N PRO A 144 -10.39 -17.04 5.01
CA PRO A 144 -9.10 -16.62 4.44
C PRO A 144 -9.29 -15.73 3.21
N ALA A 145 -8.48 -14.69 3.11
CA ALA A 145 -8.49 -13.80 1.95
C ALA A 145 -7.10 -13.27 1.62
N PHE A 146 -6.89 -13.06 0.31
CA PHE A 146 -5.85 -12.25 -0.27
C PHE A 146 -6.50 -11.23 -1.20
N HIS A 147 -5.75 -10.24 -1.67
CA HIS A 147 -6.28 -9.13 -2.45
C HIS A 147 -7.21 -9.53 -3.61
N HIS A 148 -6.94 -10.63 -4.34
CA HIS A 148 -7.81 -11.09 -5.43
C HIS A 148 -9.22 -11.47 -4.95
N ILE A 149 -9.34 -12.10 -3.78
CA ILE A 149 -10.63 -12.44 -3.19
C ILE A 149 -11.36 -11.17 -2.76
N ILE A 150 -10.63 -10.24 -2.17
CA ILE A 150 -11.20 -8.94 -1.75
C ILE A 150 -11.65 -8.13 -2.98
N ASN A 151 -10.84 -8.07 -4.05
CA ASN A 151 -11.23 -7.41 -5.30
C ASN A 151 -12.51 -8.02 -5.89
N ALA A 152 -12.65 -9.35 -5.86
CA ALA A 152 -13.86 -10.02 -6.36
C ALA A 152 -15.10 -9.67 -5.51
N MET A 153 -14.94 -9.59 -4.19
CA MET A 153 -16.06 -9.34 -3.26
C MET A 153 -16.40 -7.86 -3.10
N SER A 154 -15.49 -6.96 -3.42
CA SER A 154 -15.71 -5.50 -3.32
C SER A 154 -16.50 -4.92 -4.49
N GLY A 155 -16.84 -5.69 -5.51
CA GLY A 155 -17.48 -5.18 -6.72
C GLY A 155 -16.52 -4.53 -7.73
N ILE A 156 -15.27 -4.22 -7.37
CA ILE A 156 -14.30 -3.56 -8.26
C ILE A 156 -14.06 -4.37 -9.54
N MET A 157 -13.91 -5.70 -9.44
CA MET A 157 -13.74 -6.54 -10.63
C MET A 157 -14.96 -6.49 -11.57
N HIS A 158 -16.17 -6.34 -11.03
CA HIS A 158 -17.37 -6.16 -11.84
C HIS A 158 -17.38 -4.78 -12.52
N LEU A 159 -16.98 -3.73 -11.79
CA LEU A 159 -16.86 -2.37 -12.33
C LEU A 159 -15.81 -2.28 -13.44
N GLU A 160 -14.67 -2.96 -13.30
CA GLU A 160 -13.58 -2.98 -14.27
C GLU A 160 -13.85 -3.88 -15.47
N GLN A 161 -14.83 -4.77 -15.40
CA GLN A 161 -15.16 -5.70 -16.49
C GLN A 161 -15.57 -4.97 -17.77
N GLN A 162 -16.33 -3.87 -17.65
CA GLN A 162 -16.87 -3.12 -18.80
C GLN A 162 -17.58 -4.06 -19.81
N ASP A 163 -17.13 -4.03 -21.06
CA ASP A 163 -17.69 -4.86 -22.15
C ASP A 163 -16.99 -6.23 -22.29
N ASP A 164 -16.05 -6.56 -21.41
CA ASP A 164 -15.39 -7.87 -21.43
C ASP A 164 -16.38 -9.00 -21.05
N PRO A 165 -16.28 -10.18 -21.66
CA PRO A 165 -17.20 -11.29 -21.40
C PRO A 165 -17.06 -11.86 -19.98
N ALA A 166 -15.93 -11.60 -19.28
CA ALA A 166 -15.69 -12.02 -17.90
C ALA A 166 -14.79 -11.03 -17.17
N PRO A 167 -14.95 -10.87 -15.84
CA PRO A 167 -14.05 -10.07 -15.03
C PRO A 167 -12.61 -10.57 -15.12
N ARG A 168 -11.66 -9.64 -15.19
CA ARG A 168 -10.22 -9.95 -15.20
C ARG A 168 -9.60 -9.69 -13.84
N PRO A 169 -8.63 -10.52 -13.40
CA PRO A 169 -7.89 -10.21 -12.19
C PRO A 169 -7.03 -8.96 -12.39
N GLY A 170 -7.18 -7.98 -11.50
CA GLY A 170 -6.36 -6.77 -11.49
C GLY A 170 -4.92 -7.08 -11.03
N TYR A 171 -3.93 -6.39 -11.63
CA TYR A 171 -2.53 -6.51 -11.19
C TYR A 171 -2.21 -5.66 -9.95
N LEU A 172 -2.99 -4.63 -9.69
CA LEU A 172 -2.76 -3.72 -8.56
C LEU A 172 -3.25 -4.36 -7.27
N GLN A 173 -2.36 -4.51 -6.30
CA GLN A 173 -2.68 -5.00 -4.95
C GLN A 173 -3.32 -3.89 -4.10
N ALA A 174 -4.40 -3.29 -4.62
CA ALA A 174 -5.04 -2.12 -4.03
C ALA A 174 -5.60 -2.41 -2.64
N ALA A 175 -6.24 -3.56 -2.45
CA ALA A 175 -6.84 -3.94 -1.16
C ALA A 175 -5.79 -3.97 -0.03
N ASP A 176 -4.62 -4.57 -0.27
CA ASP A 176 -3.52 -4.61 0.70
C ASP A 176 -2.96 -3.22 0.99
N VAL A 177 -2.64 -2.46 -0.07
CA VAL A 177 -2.01 -1.15 0.06
C VAL A 177 -2.96 -0.15 0.74
N LEU A 178 -4.24 -0.16 0.38
CA LEU A 178 -5.25 0.68 1.05
C LEU A 178 -5.42 0.29 2.51
N ALA A 179 -5.54 -1.01 2.82
CA ALA A 179 -5.63 -1.45 4.22
C ALA A 179 -4.37 -1.04 5.02
N GLY A 180 -3.17 -1.22 4.46
CA GLY A 180 -1.93 -0.76 5.08
C GLY A 180 -1.89 0.76 5.30
N THR A 181 -2.41 1.54 4.34
CA THR A 181 -2.49 3.00 4.45
C THR A 181 -3.53 3.45 5.49
N HIS A 182 -4.72 2.82 5.52
CA HIS A 182 -5.74 3.11 6.54
C HIS A 182 -5.25 2.71 7.94
N ALA A 183 -4.59 1.55 8.07
CA ALA A 183 -3.99 1.12 9.33
C ALA A 183 -2.94 2.12 9.82
N PHE A 184 -2.06 2.61 8.94
CA PHE A 184 -1.09 3.64 9.25
C PHE A 184 -1.78 4.92 9.80
N GLY A 185 -2.81 5.42 9.11
CA GLY A 185 -3.58 6.59 9.56
C GLY A 185 -4.29 6.36 10.90
N ALA A 186 -4.92 5.19 11.08
CA ALA A 186 -5.59 4.81 12.32
C ALA A 186 -4.61 4.70 13.51
N ILE A 187 -3.42 4.13 13.28
CA ILE A 187 -2.35 4.08 14.30
C ILE A 187 -1.93 5.48 14.72
N LEU A 188 -1.70 6.39 13.79
CA LEU A 188 -1.33 7.78 14.13
C LEU A 188 -2.45 8.48 14.92
N ALA A 189 -3.72 8.29 14.57
CA ALA A 189 -4.86 8.82 15.30
C ALA A 189 -4.95 8.24 16.73
N ALA A 190 -4.69 6.93 16.88
CA ALA A 190 -4.67 6.29 18.19
C ALA A 190 -3.48 6.74 19.05
N LEU A 191 -2.31 6.93 18.45
CA LEU A 191 -1.14 7.50 19.15
C LEU A 191 -1.41 8.95 19.60
N TRP A 192 -2.08 9.75 18.77
CA TRP A 192 -2.52 11.09 19.14
C TRP A 192 -3.50 11.07 20.33
N ARG A 193 -4.49 10.13 20.30
CA ARG A 193 -5.39 9.92 21.45
C ARG A 193 -4.60 9.54 22.69
N ARG A 194 -3.68 8.58 22.58
CA ARG A 194 -2.83 8.13 23.69
C ARG A 194 -2.01 9.27 24.30
N ALA A 195 -1.42 10.12 23.49
CA ALA A 195 -0.65 11.27 23.96
C ALA A 195 -1.49 12.26 24.79
N ARG A 196 -2.81 12.35 24.53
CA ARG A 196 -3.73 13.27 25.23
C ARG A 196 -4.42 12.65 26.45
N THR A 197 -4.64 11.35 26.42
CA THR A 197 -5.53 10.66 27.38
C THR A 197 -4.83 9.54 28.16
N GLY A 198 -3.65 9.13 27.73
CA GLY A 198 -2.97 7.92 28.23
C GLY A 198 -3.59 6.61 27.73
N GLN A 199 -4.61 6.65 26.85
CA GLN A 199 -5.34 5.45 26.44
C GLN A 199 -4.91 4.97 25.04
N GLY A 200 -4.38 3.77 24.97
CA GLY A 200 -4.20 3.01 23.74
C GLY A 200 -5.52 2.49 23.16
N GLY A 201 -5.48 1.36 22.46
CA GLY A 201 -6.70 0.69 21.98
C GLY A 201 -6.46 -0.31 20.87
N HIS A 202 -7.49 -1.08 20.57
CA HIS A 202 -7.52 -2.03 19.47
C HIS A 202 -8.11 -1.36 18.22
N LEU A 203 -7.39 -1.46 17.12
CA LEU A 203 -7.77 -1.00 15.79
C LEU A 203 -8.04 -2.22 14.92
N ASP A 204 -9.23 -2.31 14.38
CA ASP A 204 -9.66 -3.35 13.44
C ASP A 204 -9.75 -2.76 12.04
N VAL A 205 -8.94 -3.26 11.10
CA VAL A 205 -8.87 -2.77 9.72
C VAL A 205 -9.20 -3.91 8.76
N SER A 206 -10.32 -3.78 8.09
CA SER A 206 -10.80 -4.72 7.08
C SER A 206 -10.35 -4.32 5.68
N MET A 207 -9.69 -5.22 4.97
CA MET A 207 -9.28 -4.98 3.57
C MET A 207 -10.49 -4.74 2.67
N LEU A 208 -11.60 -5.48 2.91
CA LEU A 208 -12.84 -5.31 2.14
C LEU A 208 -13.43 -3.91 2.35
N GLU A 209 -13.55 -3.46 3.59
CA GLU A 209 -14.08 -2.13 3.89
C GLU A 209 -13.20 -1.01 3.34
N CYS A 210 -11.88 -1.17 3.41
CA CYS A 210 -10.94 -0.20 2.82
C CYS A 210 -11.11 -0.08 1.31
N LEU A 211 -11.35 -1.18 0.60
CA LEU A 211 -11.53 -1.16 -0.84
C LEU A 211 -12.93 -0.63 -1.23
N VAL A 212 -13.97 -0.97 -0.48
CA VAL A 212 -15.32 -0.40 -0.65
C VAL A 212 -15.31 1.09 -0.41
N ALA A 213 -14.61 1.56 0.63
CA ALA A 213 -14.48 2.99 0.94
C ALA A 213 -13.69 3.78 -0.12
N ALA A 214 -12.90 3.13 -0.94
CA ALA A 214 -12.17 3.77 -2.04
C ALA A 214 -13.03 4.02 -3.29
N GLU A 215 -14.20 3.37 -3.40
CA GLU A 215 -15.13 3.55 -4.51
C GLU A 215 -16.46 4.13 -3.99
N ASP A 216 -16.56 5.41 -3.98
CA ASP A 216 -17.70 6.19 -3.47
C ASP A 216 -18.81 6.41 -4.52
N ILE A 217 -18.41 6.62 -5.76
CA ILE A 217 -19.28 7.18 -6.79
C ILE A 217 -20.37 6.19 -7.25
N ASN A 218 -20.03 4.90 -7.41
CA ASN A 218 -21.01 3.90 -7.82
C ASN A 218 -21.86 3.45 -6.63
N TYR A 219 -21.25 3.27 -5.46
CA TYR A 219 -21.99 2.88 -4.26
C TYR A 219 -22.90 3.97 -3.72
N GLY A 220 -22.51 5.26 -3.82
CA GLY A 220 -23.30 6.37 -3.30
C GLY A 220 -24.74 6.40 -3.84
N GLY A 221 -24.93 6.15 -5.13
CA GLY A 221 -26.26 6.02 -5.75
C GLY A 221 -27.04 4.81 -5.23
N MET A 222 -26.40 3.64 -5.20
CA MET A 222 -27.04 2.38 -4.76
C MET A 222 -27.40 2.40 -3.29
N LEU A 223 -26.52 2.89 -2.42
CA LEU A 223 -26.73 3.00 -0.97
C LEU A 223 -27.96 3.86 -0.62
N ASN A 224 -28.26 4.86 -1.46
CA ASN A 224 -29.35 5.78 -1.25
C ASN A 224 -30.58 5.51 -2.14
N ALA A 225 -30.61 4.38 -2.83
CA ALA A 225 -31.68 4.00 -3.78
C ALA A 225 -31.98 5.09 -4.84
N CYS A 226 -30.97 5.87 -5.21
CA CYS A 226 -31.13 7.00 -6.16
C CYS A 226 -30.93 6.58 -7.62
N ALA A 227 -30.19 5.50 -7.86
CA ALA A 227 -29.92 4.96 -9.20
C ALA A 227 -29.50 3.49 -9.15
N GLU A 228 -29.80 2.75 -10.21
CA GLU A 228 -29.13 1.50 -10.52
C GLU A 228 -27.69 1.80 -10.97
N TYR A 229 -26.82 0.80 -10.93
CA TYR A 229 -25.45 0.93 -11.44
C TYR A 229 -25.48 1.40 -12.91
N PRO A 230 -24.96 2.60 -13.24
CA PRO A 230 -25.11 3.18 -14.58
C PRO A 230 -24.17 2.59 -15.62
N GLY A 231 -23.43 1.53 -15.31
CA GLY A 231 -22.39 0.99 -16.18
C GLY A 231 -21.08 1.80 -16.18
N PRO A 232 -20.15 1.47 -17.07
CA PRO A 232 -18.89 2.19 -17.21
C PRO A 232 -19.13 3.67 -17.41
N ARG A 233 -18.30 4.53 -16.79
CA ARG A 233 -18.46 5.99 -16.92
C ARG A 233 -17.72 6.48 -18.14
N PRO A 234 -18.42 6.91 -19.20
CA PRO A 234 -17.79 7.62 -20.29
C PRO A 234 -17.24 8.96 -19.79
N GLY A 235 -16.04 9.31 -20.19
CA GLY A 235 -15.43 10.59 -19.79
C GLY A 235 -13.92 10.61 -19.91
N MET A 236 -13.31 9.45 -20.10
CA MET A 236 -11.90 9.31 -20.47
C MET A 236 -11.81 8.68 -21.85
N VAL A 237 -10.99 9.26 -22.72
CA VAL A 237 -10.63 8.70 -24.01
C VAL A 237 -9.24 8.12 -23.89
N VAL A 238 -9.07 6.86 -24.30
CA VAL A 238 -7.76 6.25 -24.54
C VAL A 238 -7.69 5.92 -26.02
N HIS A 239 -6.73 6.52 -26.74
CA HIS A 239 -6.64 6.40 -28.18
C HIS A 239 -5.20 6.12 -28.63
N GLY A 240 -5.05 5.27 -29.66
CA GLY A 240 -3.76 4.85 -30.21
C GLY A 240 -3.25 5.80 -31.29
N ILE A 241 -2.03 6.31 -31.16
CA ILE A 241 -1.35 7.13 -32.16
C ILE A 241 0.07 6.60 -32.31
N GLY A 242 0.47 6.21 -33.50
CA GLY A 242 1.85 5.78 -33.79
C GLY A 242 2.34 4.59 -32.95
N GLY A 243 1.45 3.66 -32.57
CA GLY A 243 1.78 2.48 -31.76
C GLY A 243 1.85 2.72 -30.26
N ARG A 244 1.57 3.94 -29.79
CA ARG A 244 1.42 4.32 -28.38
C ARG A 244 0.01 4.79 -28.10
N HIS A 245 -0.33 5.04 -26.83
CA HIS A 245 -1.67 5.52 -26.45
C HIS A 245 -1.60 6.84 -25.71
N VAL A 246 -2.53 7.74 -26.05
CA VAL A 246 -2.85 8.93 -25.27
C VAL A 246 -4.09 8.66 -24.41
N ALA A 247 -4.06 9.09 -23.18
CA ALA A 247 -5.24 9.15 -22.30
C ALA A 247 -5.61 10.62 -22.07
N MET A 248 -6.88 10.98 -22.26
CA MET A 248 -7.36 12.34 -22.00
C MET A 248 -8.71 12.34 -21.31
N GLN A 249 -8.94 13.36 -20.48
CA GLN A 249 -10.19 13.52 -19.75
C GLN A 249 -11.11 14.53 -20.46
N THR A 250 -12.36 14.15 -20.65
CA THR A 250 -13.36 15.00 -21.31
C THR A 250 -14.41 15.57 -20.34
N VAL A 251 -14.40 15.07 -19.09
CA VAL A 251 -15.33 15.46 -18.02
C VAL A 251 -14.56 15.88 -16.77
N GLY A 252 -15.22 16.52 -15.83
CA GLY A 252 -14.66 16.91 -14.52
C GLY A 252 -14.80 18.40 -14.22
N ALA A 253 -14.39 19.29 -15.13
CA ALA A 253 -14.56 20.73 -14.97
C ALA A 253 -15.42 21.29 -16.10
N PRO A 254 -16.31 22.27 -15.81
CA PRO A 254 -17.20 22.86 -16.83
C PRO A 254 -16.47 23.39 -18.06
N GLN A 255 -15.24 23.86 -17.90
CA GLN A 255 -14.43 24.46 -18.96
C GLN A 255 -13.78 23.45 -19.91
N LEU A 256 -13.75 22.17 -19.57
CA LEU A 256 -13.08 21.16 -20.41
C LEU A 256 -13.75 20.99 -21.76
N TRP A 257 -15.07 20.89 -21.79
CA TRP A 257 -15.80 20.71 -23.02
C TRP A 257 -15.66 21.90 -23.98
N PRO A 258 -15.90 23.16 -23.59
CA PRO A 258 -15.64 24.30 -24.46
C PRO A 258 -14.21 24.37 -25.00
N ARG A 259 -13.21 24.04 -24.20
CA ARG A 259 -11.80 24.02 -24.65
C ARG A 259 -11.56 22.95 -25.68
N LEU A 260 -12.06 21.74 -25.45
CA LEU A 260 -11.91 20.63 -26.39
C LEU A 260 -12.61 20.94 -27.73
N VAL A 261 -13.83 21.45 -27.69
CA VAL A 261 -14.58 21.86 -28.88
C VAL A 261 -13.83 22.92 -29.69
N ALA A 262 -13.28 23.94 -29.00
CA ALA A 262 -12.49 24.99 -29.65
C ALA A 262 -11.21 24.43 -30.31
N MET A 263 -10.54 23.48 -29.64
CA MET A 263 -9.34 22.82 -30.20
C MET A 263 -9.66 21.95 -31.41
N MET A 264 -10.81 21.28 -31.41
CA MET A 264 -11.27 20.47 -32.54
C MET A 264 -11.72 21.32 -33.72
N ASP A 265 -11.85 22.64 -33.55
CA ASP A 265 -12.47 23.57 -34.51
C ASP A 265 -13.88 23.12 -34.91
N ARG A 266 -14.66 22.67 -33.92
CA ARG A 266 -16.01 22.11 -34.09
C ARG A 266 -17.01 22.85 -33.17
N PRO A 267 -17.21 24.19 -33.35
CA PRO A 267 -18.05 25.00 -32.46
C PRO A 267 -19.52 24.52 -32.38
N GLU A 268 -20.02 23.86 -33.41
CA GLU A 268 -21.36 23.28 -33.42
C GLU A 268 -21.57 22.20 -32.35
N LEU A 269 -20.54 21.49 -31.94
CA LEU A 269 -20.65 20.49 -30.88
C LEU A 269 -20.99 21.10 -29.50
N ALA A 270 -20.67 22.37 -29.29
CA ALA A 270 -20.97 23.05 -28.03
C ALA A 270 -22.49 23.32 -27.88
N SER A 271 -23.18 23.54 -29.00
CA SER A 271 -24.62 23.83 -29.04
C SER A 271 -25.47 22.62 -29.40
N ASP A 272 -24.88 21.49 -29.78
CA ASP A 272 -25.61 20.27 -30.11
C ASP A 272 -26.29 19.74 -28.82
N PRO A 273 -27.61 19.55 -28.82
CA PRO A 273 -28.33 19.05 -27.65
C PRO A 273 -27.79 17.71 -27.09
N ARG A 274 -27.21 16.88 -27.95
CA ARG A 274 -26.59 15.59 -27.56
C ARG A 274 -25.32 15.79 -26.74
N PHE A 275 -24.63 16.95 -26.85
CA PHE A 275 -23.33 17.18 -26.23
C PHE A 275 -23.27 18.43 -25.33
N ALA A 276 -24.33 19.20 -25.30
CA ALA A 276 -24.37 20.48 -24.58
C ALA A 276 -24.16 20.34 -23.05
N THR A 277 -24.64 19.25 -22.45
CA THR A 277 -24.51 19.01 -21.02
C THR A 277 -23.65 17.80 -20.71
N PRO A 278 -23.03 17.70 -19.51
CA PRO A 278 -22.31 16.51 -19.10
C PRO A 278 -23.16 15.22 -19.10
N ALA A 279 -24.44 15.33 -18.77
CA ALA A 279 -25.37 14.20 -18.79
C ALA A 279 -25.64 13.74 -20.24
N ALA A 280 -25.97 14.68 -21.12
CA ALA A 280 -26.19 14.37 -22.55
C ALA A 280 -24.94 13.75 -23.20
N ARG A 281 -23.73 14.28 -22.91
CA ARG A 281 -22.48 13.66 -23.42
C ARG A 281 -22.28 12.22 -22.94
N ARG A 282 -22.69 11.89 -21.71
CA ARG A 282 -22.62 10.49 -21.24
C ARG A 282 -23.63 9.61 -21.96
N GLU A 283 -24.83 10.09 -22.13
CA GLU A 283 -25.91 9.37 -22.82
C GLU A 283 -25.54 9.10 -24.31
N HIS A 284 -24.98 10.11 -24.98
CA HIS A 284 -24.57 10.03 -26.37
C HIS A 284 -23.06 9.76 -26.56
N TRP A 285 -22.44 9.05 -25.60
CA TRP A 285 -21.00 8.79 -25.64
C TRP A 285 -20.57 7.98 -26.85
N ALA A 286 -21.37 7.01 -27.24
CA ALA A 286 -21.11 6.17 -28.43
C ALA A 286 -21.01 6.99 -29.73
N GLU A 287 -21.68 8.15 -29.78
CA GLU A 287 -21.60 9.07 -30.93
C GLU A 287 -20.44 10.08 -30.77
N LEU A 288 -20.18 10.55 -29.56
CA LEU A 288 -19.14 11.54 -29.25
C LEU A 288 -17.73 10.96 -29.33
N HIS A 289 -17.52 9.76 -28.78
CA HIS A 289 -16.21 9.14 -28.68
C HIS A 289 -15.49 9.00 -30.04
N PRO A 290 -16.14 8.49 -31.13
CA PRO A 290 -15.53 8.44 -32.44
C PRO A 290 -15.13 9.81 -33.01
N ILE A 291 -15.88 10.86 -32.72
CA ILE A 291 -15.57 12.23 -33.16
C ILE A 291 -14.25 12.68 -32.55
N ILE A 292 -14.06 12.45 -31.24
CA ILE A 292 -12.83 12.79 -30.55
C ILE A 292 -11.66 11.95 -31.05
N CYS A 293 -11.86 10.64 -31.24
CA CYS A 293 -10.83 9.76 -31.76
C CYS A 293 -10.37 10.17 -33.18
N THR A 294 -11.29 10.46 -34.08
CA THR A 294 -10.99 10.96 -35.42
C THR A 294 -10.18 12.25 -35.42
N TRP A 295 -10.47 13.14 -34.46
CA TRP A 295 -9.67 14.35 -34.28
C TRP A 295 -8.27 14.02 -33.75
N LEU A 296 -8.12 13.05 -32.84
CA LEU A 296 -6.83 12.62 -32.33
C LEU A 296 -5.96 11.95 -33.42
N ASP A 297 -6.55 11.33 -34.44
CA ASP A 297 -5.84 10.75 -35.58
C ASP A 297 -5.05 11.76 -36.45
N GLN A 298 -5.32 13.07 -36.26
CA GLN A 298 -4.57 14.14 -36.94
C GLN A 298 -3.15 14.33 -36.39
N PHE A 299 -2.87 13.85 -35.19
CA PHE A 299 -1.55 13.97 -34.58
C PHE A 299 -0.61 12.86 -35.06
N LYS A 300 0.65 13.22 -35.30
CA LYS A 300 1.66 12.25 -35.73
C LYS A 300 2.17 11.39 -34.59
N THR A 301 2.22 11.98 -33.37
CA THR A 301 2.72 11.31 -32.15
C THR A 301 1.78 11.58 -30.98
N VAL A 302 1.83 10.71 -29.97
CA VAL A 302 1.07 10.92 -28.71
C VAL A 302 1.60 12.13 -27.96
N GLU A 303 2.88 12.45 -28.07
CA GLU A 303 3.54 13.57 -27.45
C GLU A 303 3.02 14.91 -28.00
N ASP A 304 2.82 14.99 -29.32
CA ASP A 304 2.23 16.17 -29.97
C ASP A 304 0.78 16.38 -29.50
N ALA A 305 0.00 15.30 -29.42
CA ALA A 305 -1.38 15.34 -28.91
C ALA A 305 -1.41 15.81 -27.45
N VAL A 306 -0.59 15.24 -26.58
CA VAL A 306 -0.51 15.60 -25.16
C VAL A 306 -0.06 17.06 -24.98
N THR A 307 0.95 17.50 -25.74
CA THR A 307 1.43 18.87 -25.69
C THR A 307 0.32 19.86 -26.06
N THR A 308 -0.39 19.56 -27.14
CA THR A 308 -1.50 20.42 -27.61
C THR A 308 -2.65 20.48 -26.60
N LEU A 309 -3.07 19.30 -26.09
CA LEU A 309 -4.14 19.19 -25.09
C LEU A 309 -3.80 19.94 -23.78
N THR A 310 -2.59 19.74 -23.27
CA THR A 310 -2.16 20.35 -22.01
C THR A 310 -1.95 21.86 -22.14
N ALA A 311 -1.50 22.36 -23.29
CA ALA A 311 -1.44 23.80 -23.58
C ALA A 311 -2.82 24.47 -23.52
N ALA A 312 -3.86 23.76 -23.95
CA ALA A 312 -5.26 24.20 -23.82
C ALA A 312 -5.88 23.88 -22.44
N ARG A 313 -5.08 23.39 -21.50
CA ARG A 313 -5.53 22.98 -20.14
C ARG A 313 -6.59 21.87 -20.18
N VAL A 314 -6.48 20.96 -21.13
CA VAL A 314 -7.22 19.70 -21.15
C VAL A 314 -6.31 18.63 -20.57
N PRO A 315 -6.69 17.94 -19.47
CA PRO A 315 -5.86 16.92 -18.87
C PRO A 315 -5.62 15.76 -19.85
N ALA A 316 -4.36 15.51 -20.13
CA ALA A 316 -3.95 14.41 -21.00
C ALA A 316 -2.57 13.88 -20.57
N ALA A 317 -2.30 12.64 -20.86
CA ALA A 317 -1.02 11.99 -20.63
C ALA A 317 -0.78 10.88 -21.66
N VAL A 318 0.48 10.58 -21.87
CA VAL A 318 0.88 9.35 -22.57
C VAL A 318 0.72 8.17 -21.61
N VAL A 319 0.18 7.05 -22.09
CA VAL A 319 0.15 5.80 -21.33
C VAL A 319 1.57 5.22 -21.29
N LEU A 320 2.20 5.29 -20.13
CA LEU A 320 3.59 4.89 -19.93
C LEU A 320 3.70 3.40 -19.56
N SER A 321 4.73 2.76 -20.06
CA SER A 321 5.19 1.46 -19.56
C SER A 321 5.87 1.58 -18.18
N PRO A 322 5.97 0.50 -17.38
CA PRO A 322 6.73 0.54 -16.12
C PRO A 322 8.18 0.99 -16.28
N ALA A 323 8.84 0.66 -17.37
CA ALA A 323 10.21 1.09 -17.66
C ALA A 323 10.30 2.62 -17.86
N GLU A 324 9.35 3.21 -18.58
CA GLU A 324 9.26 4.66 -18.76
C GLU A 324 8.93 5.38 -17.45
N VAL A 325 8.07 4.79 -16.61
CA VAL A 325 7.76 5.33 -15.27
C VAL A 325 9.02 5.38 -14.41
N VAL A 326 9.83 4.31 -14.38
CA VAL A 326 11.08 4.28 -13.60
C VAL A 326 12.10 5.33 -14.11
N ALA A 327 12.10 5.60 -15.41
CA ALA A 327 13.00 6.59 -16.05
C ALA A 327 12.41 8.02 -16.08
N HIS A 328 11.19 8.23 -15.58
CA HIS A 328 10.47 9.49 -15.75
C HIS A 328 11.13 10.64 -14.97
N PRO A 329 11.50 11.77 -15.63
CA PRO A 329 12.26 12.85 -15.00
C PRO A 329 11.54 13.51 -13.82
N HIS A 330 10.20 13.63 -13.86
CA HIS A 330 9.42 14.14 -12.74
C HIS A 330 9.53 13.24 -11.49
N LEU A 331 9.53 11.92 -11.65
CA LEU A 331 9.69 10.99 -10.54
C LEU A 331 11.14 10.95 -10.02
N ALA A 332 12.12 11.16 -10.89
CA ALA A 332 13.50 11.33 -10.49
C ALA A 332 13.72 12.60 -9.65
N GLU A 333 13.17 13.74 -10.08
CA GLU A 333 13.21 15.01 -9.33
C GLU A 333 12.52 14.87 -7.95
N ARG A 334 11.40 14.15 -7.88
CA ARG A 334 10.71 13.87 -6.63
C ARG A 334 11.34 12.76 -5.78
N GLN A 335 12.44 12.17 -6.23
CA GLN A 335 13.15 11.06 -5.56
C GLN A 335 12.21 9.87 -5.23
N ALA A 336 11.30 9.55 -6.15
CA ALA A 336 10.30 8.49 -5.97
C ALA A 336 10.91 7.07 -5.85
N PHE A 337 12.16 6.90 -6.29
CA PHE A 337 12.90 5.64 -6.29
C PHE A 337 14.26 5.78 -5.61
N PRO A 338 14.31 5.99 -4.28
CA PRO A 338 15.56 6.13 -3.54
C PRO A 338 16.39 4.84 -3.55
N LEU A 339 17.69 5.00 -3.30
CA LEU A 339 18.62 3.90 -3.06
C LEU A 339 18.66 3.55 -1.58
N ILE A 340 18.75 2.28 -1.29
CA ILE A 340 19.10 1.74 0.04
C ILE A 340 20.30 0.81 -0.10
N ASP A 341 21.03 0.63 1.00
CA ASP A 341 22.18 -0.27 1.02
C ASP A 341 21.75 -1.73 0.86
N HIS A 342 22.57 -2.51 0.17
CA HIS A 342 22.38 -3.94 0.01
C HIS A 342 23.74 -4.67 0.03
N PRO A 343 23.96 -5.65 0.93
CA PRO A 343 25.28 -6.25 1.16
C PRO A 343 25.97 -6.80 -0.08
N ALA A 344 25.24 -7.46 -0.97
CA ALA A 344 25.84 -8.08 -2.15
C ALA A 344 25.82 -7.18 -3.40
N ARG A 345 24.99 -6.14 -3.45
CA ARG A 345 24.83 -5.28 -4.63
C ARG A 345 25.32 -3.85 -4.41
N GLY A 346 25.84 -3.54 -3.22
CA GLY A 346 26.15 -2.18 -2.79
C GLY A 346 24.90 -1.34 -2.54
N SER A 347 24.01 -1.21 -3.52
CA SER A 347 22.74 -0.52 -3.37
C SER A 347 21.65 -1.07 -4.27
N VAL A 348 20.39 -0.86 -3.87
CA VAL A 348 19.20 -1.23 -4.64
C VAL A 348 18.15 -0.12 -4.58
N ARG A 349 17.36 0.03 -5.64
CA ARG A 349 16.26 1.00 -5.70
C ARG A 349 14.99 0.39 -5.16
N ILE A 350 14.23 1.18 -4.39
CA ILE A 350 12.89 0.84 -3.90
C ILE A 350 11.97 2.04 -4.07
N THR A 351 10.66 1.82 -3.93
CA THR A 351 9.70 2.94 -3.91
C THR A 351 9.80 3.70 -2.59
N ALA A 352 9.77 5.03 -2.64
CA ALA A 352 9.68 5.90 -1.47
C ALA A 352 8.27 5.93 -0.86
N VAL A 353 8.16 6.47 0.34
CA VAL A 353 6.89 6.97 0.88
C VAL A 353 6.39 8.12 -0.01
N PRO A 354 5.12 8.15 -0.44
CA PRO A 354 4.66 9.08 -1.47
C PRO A 354 4.31 10.49 -0.95
N PHE A 355 5.04 10.99 0.04
CA PHE A 355 4.88 12.37 0.53
C PHE A 355 6.21 12.99 0.97
N HIS A 356 6.21 14.31 1.07
CA HIS A 356 7.34 15.13 1.48
C HIS A 356 6.99 15.86 2.79
N VAL A 357 7.98 16.06 3.62
CA VAL A 357 7.90 16.89 4.83
C VAL A 357 8.80 18.10 4.63
N ASP A 358 8.28 19.30 4.82
CA ASP A 358 9.00 20.54 4.60
C ASP A 358 9.72 20.58 3.24
N HIS A 359 9.01 20.17 2.17
CA HIS A 359 9.48 20.07 0.78
C HIS A 359 10.60 19.03 0.57
N ARG A 360 10.91 18.19 1.56
CA ARG A 360 11.92 17.13 1.45
C ARG A 360 11.26 15.78 1.36
N PRO A 361 11.70 14.90 0.45
CA PRO A 361 11.16 13.54 0.37
C PRO A 361 11.46 12.77 1.65
N VAL A 362 10.51 11.99 2.11
CA VAL A 362 10.74 11.03 3.18
C VAL A 362 11.51 9.85 2.59
N ALA A 363 12.76 9.70 3.00
CA ALA A 363 13.64 8.64 2.54
C ALA A 363 13.58 7.41 3.46
N PRO A 364 13.83 6.20 2.93
CA PRO A 364 14.02 5.00 3.74
C PRO A 364 15.13 5.18 4.77
N ARG A 365 14.91 4.72 6.00
CA ARG A 365 15.87 4.90 7.11
C ARG A 365 16.80 3.72 7.33
N GLY A 366 17.07 2.93 6.30
CA GLY A 366 18.02 1.82 6.34
C GLY A 366 17.73 0.73 5.32
N ALA A 367 18.61 -0.25 5.29
CA ALA A 367 18.46 -1.45 4.49
C ALA A 367 17.29 -2.31 4.98
N ALA A 368 16.78 -3.18 4.11
CA ALA A 368 15.95 -4.29 4.57
C ALA A 368 16.84 -5.33 5.26
N PRO A 369 16.32 -6.06 6.26
CA PRO A 369 17.10 -7.14 6.90
C PRO A 369 17.57 -8.16 5.87
N TYR A 370 18.90 -8.31 5.77
CA TYR A 370 19.50 -9.20 4.79
C TYR A 370 19.31 -10.67 5.12
N ARG A 371 19.31 -11.01 6.42
CA ARG A 371 19.05 -12.37 6.91
C ARG A 371 17.87 -12.40 7.85
N VAL A 372 17.21 -13.55 7.91
CA VAL A 372 16.20 -13.82 8.95
C VAL A 372 16.90 -13.76 10.31
N GLY A 373 16.34 -13.00 11.25
CA GLY A 373 16.89 -12.87 12.59
C GLY A 373 18.20 -12.07 12.71
N GLU A 374 18.56 -11.30 11.68
CA GLU A 374 19.80 -10.50 11.66
C GLU A 374 19.98 -9.63 12.90
N HIS A 375 18.89 -9.17 13.50
CA HIS A 375 18.92 -8.29 14.67
C HIS A 375 18.49 -9.00 15.96
N THR A 376 18.29 -10.31 15.96
CA THR A 376 17.79 -11.05 17.14
C THR A 376 18.62 -10.77 18.39
N ARG A 377 19.96 -10.89 18.32
CA ARG A 377 20.83 -10.66 19.46
C ARG A 377 20.79 -9.22 19.98
N ALA A 378 20.80 -8.26 19.06
CA ALA A 378 20.75 -6.84 19.40
C ALA A 378 19.41 -6.48 20.05
N VAL A 379 18.28 -6.96 19.51
CA VAL A 379 16.97 -6.67 20.09
C VAL A 379 16.82 -7.30 21.47
N LEU A 380 17.18 -8.58 21.64
CA LEU A 380 17.04 -9.24 22.93
C LEU A 380 18.03 -8.69 23.98
N GLY A 381 19.27 -8.36 23.57
CA GLY A 381 20.28 -7.82 24.47
C GLY A 381 20.06 -6.33 24.77
N ASP A 382 20.02 -5.49 23.72
CA ASP A 382 20.08 -4.05 23.89
C ASP A 382 18.71 -3.42 24.19
N VAL A 383 17.62 -4.02 23.67
CA VAL A 383 16.25 -3.50 23.90
C VAL A 383 15.60 -4.16 25.11
N LEU A 384 15.73 -5.50 25.25
CA LEU A 384 15.08 -6.23 26.36
C LEU A 384 15.98 -6.47 27.56
N GLY A 385 17.30 -6.24 27.46
CA GLY A 385 18.25 -6.44 28.54
C GLY A 385 18.53 -7.91 28.87
N TYR A 386 18.31 -8.83 27.91
CA TYR A 386 18.59 -10.24 28.14
C TYR A 386 20.11 -10.50 28.23
N SER A 387 20.51 -11.36 29.18
CA SER A 387 21.89 -11.81 29.27
C SER A 387 22.26 -12.71 28.07
N ARG A 388 23.56 -12.83 27.79
CA ARG A 388 24.05 -13.71 26.73
C ARG A 388 23.64 -15.17 26.97
N GLU A 389 23.65 -15.61 28.23
CA GLU A 389 23.26 -16.96 28.66
C GLU A 389 21.79 -17.24 28.34
N ARG A 390 20.89 -16.27 28.62
CA ARG A 390 19.46 -16.39 28.31
C ARG A 390 19.22 -16.45 26.80
N ILE A 391 19.90 -15.61 26.02
CA ILE A 391 19.80 -15.63 24.55
C ILE A 391 20.27 -16.98 24.01
N GLU A 392 21.39 -17.50 24.51
CA GLU A 392 21.92 -18.79 24.06
C GLU A 392 21.04 -19.98 24.50
N GLU A 393 20.40 -19.89 25.65
CA GLU A 393 19.39 -20.85 26.09
C GLU A 393 18.18 -20.89 25.12
N LEU A 394 17.60 -19.73 24.80
CA LEU A 394 16.47 -19.63 23.87
C LEU A 394 16.85 -20.16 22.48
N ARG A 395 18.09 -19.91 22.03
CA ARG A 395 18.62 -20.44 20.77
C ARG A 395 18.74 -21.97 20.79
N ARG A 396 19.29 -22.55 21.88
CA ARG A 396 19.40 -24.02 22.03
C ARG A 396 18.04 -24.70 22.08
N LEU A 397 17.03 -24.06 22.63
CA LEU A 397 15.66 -24.56 22.67
C LEU A 397 14.95 -24.45 21.32
N GLY A 398 15.53 -23.80 20.32
CA GLY A 398 14.90 -23.55 19.02
C GLY A 398 13.81 -22.47 19.06
N THR A 399 13.69 -21.71 20.15
CA THR A 399 12.73 -20.61 20.26
C THR A 399 13.09 -19.44 19.37
N ILE A 400 14.39 -19.17 19.25
CA ILE A 400 14.94 -18.09 18.42
C ILE A 400 16.04 -18.63 17.51
N GLU A 401 16.29 -17.89 16.42
CA GLU A 401 17.50 -18.04 15.60
C GLU A 401 18.33 -16.75 15.69
N THR A 402 19.65 -16.90 15.72
CA THR A 402 20.59 -15.78 15.71
C THR A 402 21.60 -16.00 14.59
N VAL A 403 21.92 -14.95 13.86
CA VAL A 403 22.96 -14.94 12.82
C VAL A 403 24.29 -14.53 13.43
#